data_adb932ba401ac32418532b9f41e1a0af
#
_entry.id   adb932ba401ac32418532b9f41e1a0af
#
_cell.length_a   1.000
_cell.length_b   1.000
_cell.length_c   1.000
_cell.angle_alpha   90.00
_cell.angle_beta   90.00
_cell.angle_gamma   90.00
#
_symmetry.space_group_name_H-M   'P 1'
#
loop_
_entity.id
_entity.type
_entity.pdbx_description
1 polymer ?
#
loop_
_entity_poly.entity_id
_entity_poly.type
_entity_poly.pdbx_seq_one_letter_code
_entity_poly.pdbx_strand_id
1 'polypeptide(L)'
;MRTGRLEAFSDGVLAIIITVMVLELKAPDGHTLSNLVHQSGVGLLTYLISFVYIGIYWNNHHHMFHLVERVNGGVLWANLGLLFWLSLFPFTTAWVDESSFARTPVVIYGVDLLAAGVAYLVLQTVIIRQEGAESALRRAVGRDVKGKISATLYLTGILSALTIDRNGHVGTGIAVACFVGTAIMWIVPDRRIGRLVRQNEKSD
;
A
#
# COMPACT_ATOMS: atom_id res chain seq x y z
N MET A 1 13.92 -22.00 -1.27
CA MET A 1 13.72 -21.54 -2.66
C MET A 1 14.48 -20.24 -2.83
N ARG A 2 15.00 -19.90 -4.01
CA ARG A 2 15.62 -18.59 -4.26
C ARG A 2 14.55 -17.50 -4.26
N THR A 3 14.87 -16.31 -3.74
CA THR A 3 13.98 -15.15 -3.62
C THR A 3 13.43 -14.67 -4.96
N GLY A 4 14.24 -14.67 -6.02
CA GLY A 4 13.90 -14.10 -7.31
C GLY A 4 12.61 -14.62 -7.98
N ARG A 5 12.22 -15.89 -7.73
CA ARG A 5 10.93 -16.41 -8.26
C ARG A 5 9.73 -15.81 -7.53
N LEU A 6 9.88 -15.56 -6.22
CA LEU A 6 8.83 -14.95 -5.43
C LEU A 6 8.69 -13.46 -5.79
N GLU A 7 9.80 -12.77 -5.94
CA GLU A 7 9.85 -11.38 -6.40
C GLU A 7 9.19 -11.24 -7.77
N ALA A 8 9.61 -12.04 -8.76
CA ALA A 8 9.04 -11.99 -10.10
C ALA A 8 7.52 -12.26 -10.11
N PHE A 9 7.03 -13.19 -9.27
CA PHE A 9 5.60 -13.43 -9.13
C PHE A 9 4.89 -12.22 -8.52
N SER A 10 5.44 -11.64 -7.45
CA SER A 10 4.87 -10.46 -6.78
C SER A 10 4.86 -9.24 -7.71
N ASP A 11 5.94 -9.00 -8.44
CA ASP A 11 6.04 -7.91 -9.42
C ASP A 11 4.98 -8.07 -10.52
N GLY A 12 4.77 -9.29 -11.00
CA GLY A 12 3.72 -9.59 -11.97
C GLY A 12 2.33 -9.28 -11.44
N VAL A 13 2.02 -9.67 -10.20
CA VAL A 13 0.74 -9.37 -9.57
C VAL A 13 0.54 -7.87 -9.39
N LEU A 14 1.54 -7.15 -8.87
CA LEU A 14 1.46 -5.71 -8.65
C LEU A 14 1.30 -4.93 -9.97
N ALA A 15 1.98 -5.35 -11.04
CA ALA A 15 1.83 -4.76 -12.37
C ALA A 15 0.39 -4.96 -12.91
N ILE A 16 -0.19 -6.14 -12.71
CA ILE A 16 -1.58 -6.42 -13.10
C ILE A 16 -2.55 -5.54 -12.30
N ILE A 17 -2.36 -5.41 -10.99
CA ILE A 17 -3.21 -4.56 -10.14
C ILE A 17 -3.24 -3.13 -10.68
N ILE A 18 -2.09 -2.54 -10.99
CA ILE A 18 -1.98 -1.19 -11.56
C ILE A 18 -2.74 -1.09 -12.89
N THR A 19 -2.57 -2.05 -13.76
CA THR A 19 -3.20 -2.04 -15.09
C THR A 19 -4.71 -2.28 -15.02
N VAL A 20 -5.19 -3.08 -14.08
CA VAL A 20 -6.63 -3.25 -13.83
C VAL A 20 -7.24 -1.96 -13.29
N MET A 21 -6.58 -1.29 -12.34
CA MET A 21 -7.07 -0.02 -11.79
C MET A 21 -7.28 1.06 -12.86
N VAL A 22 -6.39 1.16 -13.86
CA VAL A 22 -6.56 2.17 -14.92
C VAL A 22 -7.72 1.85 -15.85
N LEU A 23 -8.09 0.59 -15.99
CA LEU A 23 -9.25 0.19 -16.81
C LEU A 23 -10.60 0.58 -16.19
N GLU A 24 -10.64 0.81 -14.88
CA GLU A 24 -11.82 1.29 -14.18
C GLU A 24 -12.08 2.79 -14.39
N LEU A 25 -11.09 3.54 -14.92
CA LEU A 25 -11.26 4.97 -15.21
C LEU A 25 -12.21 5.16 -16.39
N LYS A 26 -13.27 5.95 -16.16
CA LYS A 26 -14.25 6.27 -17.18
C LYS A 26 -13.83 7.50 -17.97
N ALA A 27 -13.85 7.41 -19.30
CA ALA A 27 -13.66 8.57 -20.15
C ALA A 27 -14.85 9.54 -19.99
N PRO A 28 -14.63 10.85 -19.95
CA PRO A 28 -15.71 11.82 -19.83
C PRO A 28 -16.50 11.94 -21.13
N ASP A 29 -17.79 12.25 -21.00
CA ASP A 29 -18.62 12.63 -22.13
C ASP A 29 -18.23 14.03 -22.61
N GLY A 30 -17.81 14.15 -23.87
CA GLY A 30 -17.36 15.42 -24.48
C GLY A 30 -15.84 15.61 -24.46
N HIS A 31 -15.37 16.78 -25.01
CA HIS A 31 -13.96 16.98 -25.39
C HIS A 31 -13.32 18.17 -24.68
N THR A 32 -13.87 18.64 -23.55
CA THR A 32 -13.34 19.80 -22.83
C THR A 32 -12.63 19.38 -21.54
N LEU A 33 -11.65 20.17 -21.10
CA LEU A 33 -10.98 19.97 -19.80
C LEU A 33 -11.98 20.04 -18.65
N SER A 34 -13.03 20.87 -18.78
CA SER A 34 -14.11 20.95 -17.79
C SER A 34 -14.83 19.61 -17.63
N ASN A 35 -15.14 18.92 -18.74
CA ASN A 35 -15.77 17.60 -18.69
C ASN A 35 -14.86 16.58 -18.01
N LEU A 36 -13.57 16.58 -18.33
CA LEU A 36 -12.59 15.71 -17.67
C LEU A 36 -12.57 15.93 -16.15
N VAL A 37 -12.47 17.17 -15.71
CA VAL A 37 -12.38 17.49 -14.26
C VAL A 37 -13.67 17.16 -13.54
N HIS A 38 -14.84 17.48 -14.12
CA HIS A 38 -16.12 17.25 -13.44
C HIS A 38 -16.59 15.80 -13.45
N GLN A 39 -16.27 15.04 -14.49
CA GLN A 39 -16.79 13.66 -14.65
C GLN A 39 -15.77 12.59 -14.22
N SER A 40 -14.48 12.82 -14.44
CA SER A 40 -13.42 11.84 -14.17
C SER A 40 -12.40 12.31 -13.13
N GLY A 41 -12.53 13.53 -12.59
CA GLY A 41 -11.54 14.12 -11.68
C GLY A 41 -11.40 13.33 -10.38
N VAL A 42 -12.52 12.87 -9.81
CA VAL A 42 -12.53 12.02 -8.61
C VAL A 42 -11.82 10.70 -8.90
N GLY A 43 -12.18 10.03 -9.99
CA GLY A 43 -11.56 8.76 -10.40
C GLY A 43 -10.06 8.88 -10.65
N LEU A 44 -9.63 9.94 -11.31
CA LEU A 44 -8.20 10.21 -11.51
C LEU A 44 -7.46 10.43 -10.18
N LEU A 45 -8.08 11.12 -9.23
CA LEU A 45 -7.48 11.35 -7.91
C LEU A 45 -7.38 10.05 -7.10
N THR A 46 -8.46 9.28 -7.01
CA THR A 46 -8.48 8.00 -6.28
C THR A 46 -7.52 7.00 -6.90
N TYR A 47 -7.48 6.93 -8.23
CA TYR A 47 -6.50 6.13 -8.97
C TYR A 47 -5.06 6.55 -8.62
N LEU A 48 -4.75 7.85 -8.68
CA LEU A 48 -3.40 8.34 -8.37
C LEU A 48 -2.96 7.97 -6.95
N ILE A 49 -3.84 8.12 -5.97
CA ILE A 49 -3.56 7.75 -4.58
C ILE A 49 -3.26 6.25 -4.48
N SER A 50 -4.11 5.41 -5.07
CA SER A 50 -3.95 3.95 -5.04
C SER A 50 -2.73 3.48 -5.83
N PHE A 51 -2.42 4.10 -6.97
CA PHE A 51 -1.20 3.87 -7.73
C PHE A 51 0.05 4.13 -6.88
N VAL A 52 0.07 5.27 -6.18
CA VAL A 52 1.18 5.63 -5.27
C VAL A 52 1.31 4.59 -4.16
N TYR A 53 0.21 4.10 -3.57
CA TYR A 53 0.25 3.05 -2.57
C TYR A 53 0.85 1.74 -3.12
N ILE A 54 0.41 1.27 -4.29
CA ILE A 54 0.98 0.07 -4.91
C ILE A 54 2.47 0.27 -5.20
N GLY A 55 2.87 1.44 -5.70
CA GLY A 55 4.27 1.79 -5.92
C GLY A 55 5.10 1.78 -4.63
N ILE A 56 4.55 2.26 -3.51
CA ILE A 56 5.18 2.20 -2.19
C ILE A 56 5.36 0.74 -1.75
N TYR A 57 4.32 -0.10 -1.86
CA TYR A 57 4.42 -1.52 -1.53
C TYR A 57 5.44 -2.24 -2.39
N TRP A 58 5.42 -2.01 -3.71
CA TRP A 58 6.41 -2.57 -4.63
C TRP A 58 7.84 -2.21 -4.24
N ASN A 59 8.11 -0.93 -4.03
CA ASN A 59 9.45 -0.46 -3.69
C ASN A 59 9.95 -1.02 -2.34
N ASN A 60 9.09 -1.03 -1.31
CA ASN A 60 9.46 -1.57 -0.01
C ASN A 60 9.58 -3.10 -0.03
N HIS A 61 8.75 -3.80 -0.79
CA HIS A 61 8.83 -5.24 -1.01
C HIS A 61 10.15 -5.62 -1.68
N HIS A 62 10.49 -4.94 -2.77
CA HIS A 62 11.76 -5.12 -3.47
C HIS A 62 12.96 -4.94 -2.52
N HIS A 63 13.05 -3.82 -1.80
CA HIS A 63 14.12 -3.58 -0.85
C HIS A 63 14.17 -4.59 0.29
N MET A 64 13.04 -5.07 0.76
CA MET A 64 12.98 -6.11 1.79
C MET A 64 13.58 -7.42 1.30
N PHE A 65 13.21 -7.87 0.08
CA PHE A 65 13.69 -9.14 -0.47
C PHE A 65 15.16 -9.12 -0.89
N HIS A 66 15.73 -7.97 -1.19
CA HIS A 66 17.19 -7.82 -1.36
C HIS A 66 17.99 -8.18 -0.11
N LEU A 67 17.39 -8.13 1.07
CA LEU A 67 18.01 -8.49 2.34
C LEU A 67 17.72 -9.94 2.77
N VAL A 68 17.01 -10.73 1.96
CA VAL A 68 16.54 -12.07 2.27
C VAL A 68 17.31 -13.12 1.47
N GLU A 69 17.99 -14.04 2.15
CA GLU A 69 18.79 -15.08 1.48
C GLU A 69 17.93 -16.25 1.00
N ARG A 70 16.92 -16.66 1.78
CA ARG A 70 16.13 -17.86 1.53
C ARG A 70 14.65 -17.65 1.83
N VAL A 71 13.81 -18.34 1.07
CA VAL A 71 12.35 -18.33 1.23
C VAL A 71 11.86 -19.74 1.62
N ASN A 72 11.10 -19.81 2.72
CA ASN A 72 10.41 -21.00 3.17
C ASN A 72 8.89 -20.92 2.91
N GLY A 73 8.14 -21.97 3.26
CA GLY A 73 6.69 -22.01 3.09
C GLY A 73 5.94 -20.90 3.87
N GLY A 74 6.42 -20.55 5.06
CA GLY A 74 5.82 -19.47 5.87
C GLY A 74 5.93 -18.10 5.18
N VAL A 75 7.08 -17.79 4.59
CA VAL A 75 7.29 -16.55 3.81
C VAL A 75 6.39 -16.53 2.56
N LEU A 76 6.25 -17.69 1.87
CA LEU A 76 5.37 -17.78 0.70
C LEU A 76 3.91 -17.46 1.05
N TRP A 77 3.37 -18.04 2.12
CA TRP A 77 2.01 -17.80 2.56
C TRP A 77 1.80 -16.37 3.07
N ALA A 78 2.76 -15.82 3.81
CA ALA A 78 2.69 -14.44 4.26
C ALA A 78 2.72 -13.45 3.08
N ASN A 79 3.53 -13.74 2.05
CA ASN A 79 3.56 -12.95 0.82
C ASN A 79 2.22 -13.04 0.05
N LEU A 80 1.65 -14.23 -0.09
CA LEU A 80 0.32 -14.39 -0.70
C LEU A 80 -0.76 -13.63 0.08
N GLY A 81 -0.68 -13.61 1.42
CA GLY A 81 -1.57 -12.81 2.25
C GLY A 81 -1.47 -11.32 1.98
N LEU A 82 -0.26 -10.79 1.77
CA LEU A 82 -0.05 -9.40 1.34
C LEU A 82 -0.65 -9.16 -0.04
N LEU A 83 -0.32 -10.00 -1.01
CA LEU A 83 -0.81 -9.85 -2.39
C LEU A 83 -2.34 -9.97 -2.48
N PHE A 84 -2.98 -10.76 -1.61
CA PHE A 84 -4.43 -10.83 -1.51
C PHE A 84 -5.05 -9.46 -1.21
N TRP A 85 -4.59 -8.79 -0.14
CA TRP A 85 -5.11 -7.46 0.20
C TRP A 85 -4.80 -6.43 -0.89
N LEU A 86 -3.59 -6.42 -1.43
CA LEU A 86 -3.24 -5.51 -2.53
C LEU A 86 -4.09 -5.76 -3.79
N SER A 87 -4.53 -6.99 -4.04
CA SER A 87 -5.39 -7.32 -5.19
C SER A 87 -6.82 -6.78 -5.07
N LEU A 88 -7.24 -6.33 -3.88
CA LEU A 88 -8.52 -5.67 -3.67
C LEU A 88 -8.49 -4.15 -3.97
N PHE A 89 -7.33 -3.56 -4.14
CA PHE A 89 -7.20 -2.12 -4.43
C PHE A 89 -7.99 -1.65 -5.66
N PRO A 90 -8.00 -2.36 -6.80
CA PRO A 90 -8.83 -1.96 -7.94
C PRO A 90 -10.31 -1.83 -7.55
N PHE A 91 -10.85 -2.83 -6.87
CA PHE A 91 -12.24 -2.83 -6.42
C PHE A 91 -12.55 -1.70 -5.43
N THR A 92 -11.73 -1.57 -4.36
CA THR A 92 -11.98 -0.57 -3.32
C THR A 92 -11.79 0.86 -3.84
N THR A 93 -10.84 1.07 -4.76
CA THR A 93 -10.60 2.35 -5.44
C THR A 93 -11.78 2.75 -6.34
N ALA A 94 -12.24 1.83 -7.19
CA ALA A 94 -13.38 2.07 -8.07
C ALA A 94 -14.64 2.38 -7.27
N TRP A 95 -14.88 1.68 -6.16
CA TRP A 95 -16.05 1.93 -5.32
C TRP A 95 -16.02 3.29 -4.62
N VAL A 96 -14.86 3.76 -4.18
CA VAL A 96 -14.71 5.14 -3.65
C VAL A 96 -15.02 6.18 -4.73
N ASP A 97 -14.51 5.97 -5.95
CA ASP A 97 -14.78 6.86 -7.10
C ASP A 97 -16.27 6.90 -7.45
N GLU A 98 -16.87 5.76 -7.75
CA GLU A 98 -18.29 5.66 -8.16
C GLU A 98 -19.26 6.21 -7.12
N SER A 99 -18.89 6.13 -5.85
CA SER A 99 -19.70 6.65 -4.74
C SER A 99 -19.42 8.12 -4.38
N SER A 100 -18.48 8.79 -5.08
CA SER A 100 -18.03 10.15 -4.76
C SER A 100 -17.65 10.31 -3.28
N PHE A 101 -16.78 9.43 -2.79
CA PHE A 101 -16.31 9.38 -1.40
C PHE A 101 -17.41 9.11 -0.35
N ALA A 102 -18.42 8.32 -0.71
CA ALA A 102 -19.41 7.91 0.27
C ALA A 102 -18.75 7.16 1.45
N ARG A 103 -19.37 7.25 2.61
CA ARG A 103 -18.85 6.76 3.88
C ARG A 103 -18.39 5.30 3.85
N THR A 104 -19.26 4.38 3.42
CA THR A 104 -18.96 2.95 3.45
C THR A 104 -17.80 2.57 2.55
N PRO A 105 -17.72 3.00 1.27
CA PRO A 105 -16.55 2.77 0.43
C PRO A 105 -15.25 3.32 1.03
N VAL A 106 -15.24 4.53 1.59
CA VAL A 106 -14.06 5.11 2.23
C VAL A 106 -13.61 4.30 3.45
N VAL A 107 -14.55 3.80 4.25
CA VAL A 107 -14.25 2.91 5.39
C VAL A 107 -13.64 1.60 4.89
N ILE A 108 -14.23 0.96 3.87
CA ILE A 108 -13.73 -0.31 3.33
C ILE A 108 -12.35 -0.12 2.68
N TYR A 109 -12.14 0.96 1.96
CA TYR A 109 -10.81 1.31 1.43
C TYR A 109 -9.78 1.49 2.57
N GLY A 110 -10.15 2.17 3.66
CA GLY A 110 -9.29 2.30 4.84
C GLY A 110 -8.99 0.97 5.52
N VAL A 111 -9.97 0.05 5.58
CA VAL A 111 -9.78 -1.32 6.11
C VAL A 111 -8.83 -2.10 5.21
N ASP A 112 -8.93 -1.98 3.90
CA ASP A 112 -8.04 -2.62 2.93
C ASP A 112 -6.59 -2.11 3.08
N LEU A 113 -6.40 -0.78 3.19
CA LEU A 113 -5.10 -0.16 3.49
C LEU A 113 -4.48 -0.68 4.79
N LEU A 114 -5.28 -0.75 5.86
CA LEU A 114 -4.83 -1.25 7.15
C LEU A 114 -4.45 -2.73 7.08
N ALA A 115 -5.28 -3.53 6.43
CA ALA A 115 -5.06 -4.97 6.28
C ALA A 115 -3.81 -5.28 5.44
N ALA A 116 -3.59 -4.55 4.35
CA ALA A 116 -2.37 -4.63 3.56
C ALA A 116 -1.13 -4.25 4.41
N GLY A 117 -1.22 -3.18 5.22
CA GLY A 117 -0.17 -2.79 6.15
C GLY A 117 0.14 -3.87 7.19
N VAL A 118 -0.90 -4.48 7.78
CA VAL A 118 -0.75 -5.61 8.72
C VAL A 118 -0.14 -6.82 8.03
N ALA A 119 -0.58 -7.17 6.82
CA ALA A 119 -0.04 -8.27 6.05
C ALA A 119 1.45 -8.07 5.71
N TYR A 120 1.85 -6.84 5.37
CA TYR A 120 3.25 -6.47 5.16
C TYR A 120 4.08 -6.67 6.46
N LEU A 121 3.56 -6.23 7.61
CA LEU A 121 4.20 -6.43 8.91
C LEU A 121 4.33 -7.92 9.27
N VAL A 122 3.31 -8.73 8.96
CA VAL A 122 3.34 -10.19 9.13
C VAL A 122 4.45 -10.80 8.27
N LEU A 123 4.50 -10.47 6.97
CA LEU A 123 5.54 -10.92 6.05
C LEU A 123 6.94 -10.58 6.58
N GLN A 124 7.17 -9.33 6.96
CA GLN A 124 8.42 -8.84 7.52
C GLN A 124 8.81 -9.61 8.81
N THR A 125 7.83 -9.86 9.69
CA THR A 125 8.05 -10.59 10.95
C THR A 125 8.40 -12.05 10.70
N VAL A 126 7.75 -12.71 9.74
CA VAL A 126 8.03 -14.11 9.36
C VAL A 126 9.43 -14.23 8.79
N ILE A 127 9.84 -13.29 7.93
CA ILE A 127 11.22 -13.27 7.39
C ILE A 127 12.24 -13.09 8.52
N ILE A 128 12.06 -12.12 9.40
CA ILE A 128 12.98 -11.87 10.53
C ILE A 128 13.08 -13.09 11.45
N ARG A 129 11.97 -13.79 11.71
CA ARG A 129 11.99 -15.02 12.52
C ARG A 129 12.75 -16.15 11.85
N GLN A 130 12.68 -16.23 10.51
CA GLN A 130 13.38 -17.25 9.74
C GLN A 130 14.90 -17.00 9.71
N GLU A 131 15.32 -15.76 9.52
CA GLU A 131 16.73 -15.39 9.36
C GLU A 131 17.45 -15.14 10.69
N GLY A 132 16.69 -14.95 11.77
CA GLY A 132 17.21 -14.74 13.11
C GLY A 132 17.30 -13.26 13.53
N ALA A 133 17.59 -13.07 14.84
CA ALA A 133 17.60 -11.75 15.48
C ALA A 133 18.70 -10.81 14.97
N GLU A 134 19.78 -11.35 14.40
CA GLU A 134 20.92 -10.61 13.86
C GLU A 134 20.80 -10.35 12.35
N SER A 135 19.66 -10.66 11.74
CA SER A 135 19.44 -10.49 10.30
C SER A 135 19.58 -9.02 9.87
N ALA A 136 20.04 -8.82 8.63
CA ALA A 136 20.15 -7.50 8.02
C ALA A 136 18.79 -6.77 8.03
N LEU A 137 17.69 -7.49 7.75
CA LEU A 137 16.34 -6.97 7.79
C LEU A 137 15.94 -6.51 9.21
N ARG A 138 16.25 -7.27 10.25
CA ARG A 138 15.98 -6.86 11.64
C ARG A 138 16.66 -5.56 12.01
N ARG A 139 17.94 -5.42 11.62
CA ARG A 139 18.70 -4.18 11.85
C ARG A 139 18.13 -2.99 11.07
N ALA A 140 17.68 -3.22 9.83
CA ALA A 140 17.09 -2.20 8.98
C ALA A 140 15.75 -1.68 9.52
N VAL A 141 14.86 -2.57 9.95
CA VAL A 141 13.51 -2.25 10.44
C VAL A 141 13.56 -1.52 11.79
N GLY A 142 14.43 -1.96 12.69
CA GLY A 142 14.58 -1.37 14.02
C GLY A 142 13.26 -1.33 14.81
N ARG A 143 12.80 -0.12 15.21
CA ARG A 143 11.56 0.08 16.01
C ARG A 143 10.26 0.16 15.21
N ASP A 144 10.33 0.10 13.90
CA ASP A 144 9.18 0.24 12.98
C ASP A 144 8.21 1.39 13.36
N VAL A 145 8.77 2.58 13.54
CA VAL A 145 7.97 3.75 13.92
C VAL A 145 6.98 4.14 12.82
N LYS A 146 7.38 4.03 11.55
CA LYS A 146 6.51 4.34 10.41
C LYS A 146 5.30 3.42 10.35
N GLY A 147 5.47 2.11 10.54
CA GLY A 147 4.37 1.15 10.55
C GLY A 147 3.35 1.46 11.66
N LYS A 148 3.83 1.82 12.87
CA LYS A 148 2.95 2.21 13.99
C LYS A 148 2.17 3.50 13.70
N ILE A 149 2.82 4.51 13.14
CA ILE A 149 2.15 5.76 12.73
C ILE A 149 1.11 5.47 11.65
N SER A 150 1.43 4.64 10.66
CA SER A 150 0.49 4.25 9.59
C SER A 150 -0.75 3.57 10.17
N ALA A 151 -0.58 2.59 11.05
CA ALA A 151 -1.71 1.90 11.68
C ALA A 151 -2.59 2.89 12.47
N THR A 152 -1.99 3.83 13.19
CA THR A 152 -2.72 4.87 13.92
C THR A 152 -3.49 5.78 12.97
N LEU A 153 -2.88 6.23 11.87
CA LEU A 153 -3.54 7.08 10.87
C LEU A 153 -4.68 6.34 10.17
N TYR A 154 -4.49 5.07 9.79
CA TYR A 154 -5.57 4.28 9.18
C TYR A 154 -6.74 4.10 10.16
N LEU A 155 -6.49 3.73 11.40
CA LEU A 155 -7.54 3.60 12.42
C LEU A 155 -8.24 4.93 12.66
N THR A 156 -7.50 6.03 12.79
CA THR A 156 -8.08 7.39 12.95
C THR A 156 -8.95 7.75 11.77
N GLY A 157 -8.50 7.49 10.53
CA GLY A 157 -9.29 7.73 9.33
C GLY A 157 -10.58 6.91 9.31
N ILE A 158 -10.48 5.60 9.56
CA ILE A 158 -11.65 4.71 9.61
C ILE A 158 -12.64 5.18 10.68
N LEU A 159 -12.17 5.46 11.90
CA LEU A 159 -13.02 5.91 12.99
C LEU A 159 -13.65 7.27 12.69
N SER A 160 -12.91 8.22 12.11
CA SER A 160 -13.48 9.51 11.73
C SER A 160 -14.62 9.37 10.72
N ALA A 161 -14.44 8.55 9.69
CA ALA A 161 -15.48 8.25 8.72
C ALA A 161 -16.69 7.56 9.36
N LEU A 162 -16.50 6.73 10.39
CA LEU A 162 -17.59 6.02 11.07
C LEU A 162 -18.35 6.89 12.06
N THR A 163 -17.71 7.84 12.73
CA THR A 163 -18.29 8.55 13.88
C THR A 163 -18.61 10.01 13.63
N ILE A 164 -17.85 10.68 12.74
CA ILE A 164 -18.00 12.12 12.51
C ILE A 164 -18.95 12.32 11.34
N ASP A 165 -19.94 13.19 11.55
CA ASP A 165 -20.87 13.71 10.54
C ASP A 165 -21.46 12.62 9.59
N ARG A 166 -22.43 11.88 10.13
CA ARG A 166 -23.06 10.76 9.43
C ARG A 166 -23.64 11.10 8.04
N ASN A 167 -24.02 12.33 7.81
CA ASN A 167 -24.70 12.80 6.59
C ASN A 167 -23.85 13.81 5.79
N GLY A 168 -22.63 14.12 6.24
CA GLY A 168 -21.72 15.05 5.58
C GLY A 168 -20.40 14.39 5.13
N HIS A 169 -19.51 15.22 4.60
CA HIS A 169 -18.23 14.78 4.07
C HIS A 169 -17.01 15.05 4.99
N VAL A 170 -17.25 15.59 6.22
CA VAL A 170 -16.15 15.97 7.11
C VAL A 170 -15.39 14.73 7.59
N GLY A 171 -16.10 13.69 8.05
CA GLY A 171 -15.49 12.45 8.53
C GLY A 171 -14.72 11.71 7.45
N THR A 172 -15.28 11.63 6.23
CA THR A 172 -14.60 11.01 5.07
C THR A 172 -13.43 11.85 4.57
N GLY A 173 -13.52 13.18 4.63
CA GLY A 173 -12.42 14.11 4.32
C GLY A 173 -11.22 13.93 5.26
N ILE A 174 -11.45 13.78 6.57
CA ILE A 174 -10.41 13.46 7.57
C ILE A 174 -9.79 12.09 7.25
N ALA A 175 -10.61 11.09 6.90
CA ALA A 175 -10.11 9.77 6.53
C ALA A 175 -9.16 9.83 5.33
N VAL A 176 -9.58 10.48 4.25
CA VAL A 176 -8.76 10.66 3.05
C VAL A 176 -7.47 11.41 3.38
N ALA A 177 -7.53 12.47 4.20
CA ALA A 177 -6.33 13.21 4.62
C ALA A 177 -5.36 12.30 5.42
N CYS A 178 -5.85 11.43 6.30
CA CYS A 178 -5.03 10.45 7.02
C CYS A 178 -4.38 9.45 6.05
N PHE A 179 -5.13 8.95 5.06
CA PHE A 179 -4.62 8.00 4.06
C PHE A 179 -3.55 8.66 3.18
N VAL A 180 -3.83 9.85 2.63
CA VAL A 180 -2.85 10.61 1.84
C VAL A 180 -1.60 10.96 2.67
N GLY A 181 -1.77 11.37 3.92
CA GLY A 181 -0.67 11.64 4.84
C GLY A 181 0.22 10.42 5.05
N THR A 182 -0.37 9.22 5.16
CA THR A 182 0.37 7.96 5.24
C THR A 182 1.15 7.70 3.93
N ALA A 183 0.53 7.87 2.77
CA ALA A 183 1.21 7.71 1.48
C ALA A 183 2.41 8.66 1.36
N ILE A 184 2.24 9.96 1.68
CA ILE A 184 3.32 10.95 1.65
C ILE A 184 4.48 10.55 2.57
N MET A 185 4.18 10.05 3.77
CA MET A 185 5.21 9.58 4.72
C MET A 185 6.03 8.42 4.14
N TRP A 186 5.44 7.54 3.34
CA TRP A 186 6.09 6.38 2.76
C TRP A 186 6.74 6.62 1.39
N ILE A 187 6.40 7.71 0.67
CA ILE A 187 7.11 8.12 -0.57
C ILE A 187 8.61 8.32 -0.30
N VAL A 188 8.96 8.82 0.88
CA VAL A 188 10.36 8.89 1.30
C VAL A 188 10.77 7.51 1.86
N PRO A 189 11.56 6.72 1.13
CA PRO A 189 12.02 5.40 1.60
C PRO A 189 12.73 5.51 2.94
N ASP A 190 12.68 4.45 3.73
CA ASP A 190 13.45 4.44 4.98
C ASP A 190 14.95 4.46 4.63
N ARG A 191 15.58 5.61 4.85
CA ARG A 191 17.01 5.85 4.53
C ARG A 191 17.94 4.82 5.15
N ARG A 192 17.47 4.07 6.15
CA ARG A 192 18.23 3.03 6.84
C ARG A 192 18.39 1.79 5.95
N ILE A 193 17.31 1.35 5.29
CA ILE A 193 17.35 0.21 4.36
C ILE A 193 18.26 0.53 3.17
N GLY A 194 18.07 1.69 2.54
CA GLY A 194 18.88 2.10 1.40
C GLY A 194 20.37 2.27 1.70
N ARG A 195 20.76 2.59 2.96
CA ARG A 195 22.19 2.65 3.36
C ARG A 195 22.79 1.26 3.50
N LEU A 196 22.06 0.30 4.05
CA LEU A 196 22.55 -1.08 4.22
C LEU A 196 22.69 -1.80 2.89
N VAL A 197 21.75 -1.61 1.96
CA VAL A 197 21.84 -2.14 0.59
C VAL A 197 23.12 -1.62 -0.11
N ARG A 198 23.37 -0.30 -0.07
CA ARG A 198 24.58 0.30 -0.65
C ARG A 198 25.88 -0.13 0.03
N GLN A 199 25.83 -0.54 1.28
CA GLN A 199 27.01 -1.06 1.98
C GLN A 199 27.34 -2.49 1.57
N ASN A 200 26.33 -3.32 1.36
CA ASN A 200 26.49 -4.69 0.87
C ASN A 200 27.00 -4.70 -0.59
N GLU A 201 26.45 -3.85 -1.47
CA GLU A 201 26.90 -3.72 -2.87
C GLU A 201 28.37 -3.24 -3.03
N LYS A 202 28.96 -2.64 -1.99
CA LYS A 202 30.36 -2.20 -2.01
C LYS A 202 31.31 -3.24 -1.42
N SER A 203 30.77 -4.32 -0.84
CA SER A 203 31.55 -5.38 -0.18
C SER A 203 31.71 -6.62 -1.05
N ASP A 204 30.96 -6.69 -2.16
CA ASP A 204 31.04 -7.67 -3.24
C ASP A 204 31.84 -7.09 -4.43
#